data_6516ac2959c59796221f8b204a5fc2b1
#
_entry.id   6516ac2959c59796221f8b204a5fc2b1
#
_cell.length_a   1.000
_cell.length_b   1.000
_cell.length_c   1.000
_cell.angle_alpha   90.00
_cell.angle_beta   90.00
_cell.angle_gamma   90.00
#
_symmetry.space_group_name_H-M   'P 1'
#
loop_
_entity.id
_entity.type
_entity.pdbx_description
1 polymer ?
#
loop_
_entity_poly.entity_id
_entity_poly.type
_entity_poly.pdbx_seq_one_letter_code
_entity_poly.pdbx_strand_id
1 'polypeptide(L)'
;MKPNAIAIGQEWSAVFARLVLGYVVALPFIVPQAARHLGAPYTMAITMQSPITGPLELVHDLGDGFAERPFATVPLHPSAEPHEYRLELPPGRYRRFRIDPGTTRGRYTITRAAILAPDESVRTAVPLDALVPLSQISVVERSDDRLVVEAPPGSTDPQLLYTPQVPVVIPAHVLNPVVPAPFMIAILWLCGLGVVRVIEMALHGFQFGPALTRAAAACERHPRRAVAVMAVVATIVSTYPVLLLGRSLFTPNIGAVPMLYGDAPFTPGSTDRLYEDPRGSDVWAAILQDVPHSIVQRDALAQGEIPLWNRHNAAGRPLWGQGLAFLLDPLHWLTLVTPNVALGSDLKFVAHRLVFALGVGLVALVTTGAVAPAMIAASAAPFAGVYAFRLNHPGIFVLTYAPWILLGWFRLAAATDARQRARAALFLAVSSALLLCAANPKDAAITLPGLALAGTIAVLASRGSWRDRGRRLFAAGLAGVAVILVTAPHWLIFL
;
A
#
# COMPACT_ATOMS: atom_id res chain seq x y z
N MET A 1 -14.75 -48.58 -14.68
CA MET A 1 -15.26 -47.22 -14.87
C MET A 1 -14.86 -46.34 -13.70
N LYS A 2 -13.87 -45.49 -13.86
CA LYS A 2 -13.54 -44.43 -12.88
C LYS A 2 -14.17 -43.14 -13.38
N PRO A 3 -15.17 -42.59 -12.69
CA PRO A 3 -15.74 -41.32 -13.11
C PRO A 3 -14.81 -40.18 -12.68
N ASN A 4 -14.32 -39.45 -13.64
CA ASN A 4 -14.34 -38.00 -13.77
C ASN A 4 -13.94 -37.14 -12.55
N ALA A 5 -12.84 -37.43 -11.89
CA ALA A 5 -12.18 -36.42 -11.03
C ALA A 5 -11.70 -35.20 -11.84
N ILE A 6 -11.46 -35.37 -13.16
CA ILE A 6 -11.08 -34.28 -14.07
C ILE A 6 -12.28 -33.38 -14.42
N ALA A 7 -13.48 -33.94 -14.56
CA ALA A 7 -14.69 -33.16 -14.87
C ALA A 7 -15.13 -32.27 -13.69
N ILE A 8 -15.07 -32.80 -12.47
CA ILE A 8 -15.40 -32.02 -11.26
C ILE A 8 -14.41 -30.85 -11.08
N GLY A 9 -13.11 -31.05 -11.35
CA GLY A 9 -12.11 -29.97 -11.29
C GLY A 9 -12.33 -28.87 -12.33
N GLN A 10 -12.83 -29.21 -13.52
CA GLN A 10 -13.12 -28.23 -14.57
C GLN A 10 -14.37 -27.40 -14.26
N GLU A 11 -15.42 -28.00 -13.70
CA GLU A 11 -16.62 -27.25 -13.29
C GLU A 11 -16.33 -26.26 -12.16
N TRP A 12 -15.57 -26.69 -11.13
CA TRP A 12 -15.18 -25.80 -10.03
C TRP A 12 -14.23 -24.69 -10.48
N SER A 13 -13.34 -24.93 -11.43
CA SER A 13 -12.46 -23.90 -11.97
C SER A 13 -13.23 -22.84 -12.77
N ALA A 14 -14.25 -23.26 -13.53
CA ALA A 14 -15.15 -22.35 -14.25
C ALA A 14 -16.01 -21.52 -13.28
N VAL A 15 -16.54 -22.13 -12.21
CA VAL A 15 -17.27 -21.41 -11.16
C VAL A 15 -16.36 -20.41 -10.46
N PHE A 16 -15.17 -20.80 -10.06
CA PHE A 16 -14.20 -19.93 -9.41
C PHE A 16 -13.78 -18.77 -10.32
N ALA A 17 -13.50 -19.03 -11.60
CA ALA A 17 -13.18 -17.99 -12.57
C ALA A 17 -14.32 -16.95 -12.72
N ARG A 18 -15.57 -17.41 -12.75
CA ARG A 18 -16.75 -16.51 -12.78
C ARG A 18 -16.89 -15.69 -11.51
N LEU A 19 -16.65 -16.31 -10.35
CA LEU A 19 -16.69 -15.62 -9.06
C LEU A 19 -15.63 -14.51 -9.00
N VAL A 20 -14.40 -14.82 -9.42
CA VAL A 20 -13.30 -13.84 -9.48
C VAL A 20 -13.60 -12.74 -10.49
N LEU A 21 -14.07 -13.09 -11.68
CA LEU A 21 -14.41 -12.10 -12.71
C LEU A 21 -15.56 -11.19 -12.26
N GLY A 22 -16.59 -11.75 -11.63
CA GLY A 22 -17.68 -10.97 -11.04
C GLY A 22 -17.19 -10.00 -9.97
N TYR A 23 -16.24 -10.42 -9.13
CA TYR A 23 -15.60 -9.56 -8.14
C TYR A 23 -14.80 -8.43 -8.81
N VAL A 24 -13.99 -8.75 -9.83
CA VAL A 24 -13.20 -7.76 -10.59
C VAL A 24 -14.10 -6.72 -11.27
N VAL A 25 -15.22 -7.13 -11.85
CA VAL A 25 -16.19 -6.22 -12.46
C VAL A 25 -16.87 -5.34 -11.40
N ALA A 26 -17.09 -5.85 -10.19
CA ALA A 26 -17.69 -5.11 -9.09
C ALA A 26 -16.71 -4.16 -8.38
N LEU A 27 -15.38 -4.41 -8.44
CA LEU A 27 -14.34 -3.64 -7.75
C LEU A 27 -14.44 -2.12 -7.97
N PRO A 28 -14.64 -1.58 -9.19
CA PRO A 28 -14.75 -0.14 -9.41
C PRO A 28 -15.92 0.51 -8.66
N PHE A 29 -16.92 -0.26 -8.30
CA PHE A 29 -18.09 0.21 -7.54
C PHE A 29 -17.93 -0.04 -6.03
N ILE A 30 -17.28 -1.15 -5.66
CA ILE A 30 -17.06 -1.52 -4.25
C ILE A 30 -16.04 -0.58 -3.60
N VAL A 31 -14.90 -0.32 -4.25
CA VAL A 31 -13.78 0.45 -3.68
C VAL A 31 -14.19 1.88 -3.33
N PRO A 32 -14.83 2.68 -4.21
CA PRO A 32 -15.28 4.02 -3.87
C PRO A 32 -16.30 4.04 -2.73
N GLN A 33 -17.24 3.08 -2.72
CA GLN A 33 -18.24 2.99 -1.66
C GLN A 33 -17.61 2.58 -0.33
N ALA A 34 -16.73 1.60 -0.33
CA ALA A 34 -15.99 1.20 0.87
C ALA A 34 -15.12 2.35 1.39
N ALA A 35 -14.45 3.09 0.51
CA ALA A 35 -13.65 4.25 0.88
C ALA A 35 -14.51 5.37 1.50
N ARG A 36 -15.68 5.65 0.93
CA ARG A 36 -16.62 6.64 1.47
C ARG A 36 -17.18 6.25 2.83
N HIS A 37 -17.44 4.97 3.06
CA HIS A 37 -18.07 4.50 4.31
C HIS A 37 -17.09 4.05 5.38
N LEU A 38 -15.85 3.65 5.01
CA LEU A 38 -14.86 3.13 5.94
C LEU A 38 -13.78 4.13 6.36
N GLY A 39 -13.69 5.28 5.71
CA GLY A 39 -12.49 6.10 5.85
C GLY A 39 -12.66 7.60 5.99
N ALA A 40 -13.81 8.20 5.67
CA ALA A 40 -13.93 9.64 5.81
C ALA A 40 -14.31 9.99 7.27
N PRO A 41 -13.47 10.72 8.01
CA PRO A 41 -13.79 11.19 9.34
C PRO A 41 -14.81 12.32 9.27
N TYR A 42 -15.47 12.60 10.41
CA TYR A 42 -16.07 13.90 10.61
C TYR A 42 -14.96 14.94 10.67
N THR A 43 -15.19 16.14 10.12
CA THR A 43 -14.17 17.20 10.11
C THR A 43 -14.75 18.53 10.60
N MET A 44 -13.92 19.30 11.30
CA MET A 44 -14.15 20.72 11.49
C MET A 44 -13.55 21.42 10.26
N ALA A 45 -14.41 21.92 9.37
CA ALA A 45 -14.01 22.73 8.22
C ALA A 45 -14.02 24.20 8.61
N ILE A 46 -12.90 24.89 8.39
CA ILE A 46 -12.74 26.31 8.66
C ILE A 46 -12.24 26.97 7.38
N THR A 47 -13.05 27.87 6.81
CA THR A 47 -12.63 28.66 5.65
C THR A 47 -12.08 29.98 6.14
N MET A 48 -10.80 30.24 5.92
CA MET A 48 -10.13 31.43 6.42
C MET A 48 -8.99 31.89 5.51
N GLN A 49 -8.68 33.20 5.65
CA GLN A 49 -7.47 33.80 5.12
C GLN A 49 -6.43 33.90 6.22
N SER A 50 -5.19 33.56 5.92
CA SER A 50 -4.05 33.73 6.81
C SER A 50 -2.95 34.57 6.13
N PRO A 51 -2.35 35.53 6.81
CA PRO A 51 -1.23 36.27 6.24
C PRO A 51 0.11 35.58 6.38
N ILE A 52 0.15 34.50 7.13
CA ILE A 52 1.37 33.81 7.54
C ILE A 52 1.27 32.27 7.38
N THR A 53 2.42 31.64 7.34
CA THR A 53 2.54 30.19 7.55
C THR A 53 2.50 29.88 9.04
N GLY A 54 1.97 28.72 9.40
CA GLY A 54 1.91 28.23 10.79
C GLY A 54 0.93 27.09 10.91
N PRO A 55 0.79 26.48 12.08
CA PRO A 55 -0.24 25.48 12.31
C PRO A 55 -1.60 26.15 12.60
N LEU A 56 -2.67 25.61 12.00
CA LEU A 56 -4.02 25.76 12.51
C LEU A 56 -4.30 24.54 13.37
N GLU A 57 -4.57 24.77 14.65
CA GLU A 57 -4.72 23.70 15.62
C GLU A 57 -6.14 23.65 16.17
N LEU A 58 -6.62 22.44 16.41
CA LEU A 58 -7.91 22.18 17.03
C LEU A 58 -7.71 21.39 18.32
N VAL A 59 -8.13 21.97 19.42
CA VAL A 59 -8.15 21.31 20.74
C VAL A 59 -9.59 21.16 21.19
N HIS A 60 -9.93 20.06 21.77
CA HIS A 60 -11.31 19.78 22.19
C HIS A 60 -11.41 19.48 23.68
N ASP A 61 -12.62 19.68 24.22
CA ASP A 61 -12.99 19.31 25.57
C ASP A 61 -14.15 18.31 25.52
N LEU A 62 -13.88 17.10 25.99
CA LEU A 62 -14.89 16.02 26.12
C LEU A 62 -15.61 16.03 27.47
N GLY A 63 -15.21 16.91 28.40
CA GLY A 63 -15.79 17.05 29.72
C GLY A 63 -14.78 17.16 30.85
N ASP A 64 -13.51 16.86 30.59
CA ASP A 64 -12.43 16.88 31.57
C ASP A 64 -11.50 18.10 31.40
N GLY A 65 -11.90 19.08 30.57
CA GLY A 65 -11.09 20.23 30.20
C GLY A 65 -10.40 20.04 28.83
N PHE A 66 -9.65 21.05 28.42
CA PHE A 66 -8.88 20.99 27.19
C PHE A 66 -7.65 20.10 27.36
N ALA A 67 -7.38 19.25 26.37
CA ALA A 67 -6.16 18.45 26.31
C ALA A 67 -4.91 19.35 26.21
N GLU A 68 -3.78 18.91 26.75
CA GLU A 68 -2.52 19.64 26.69
C GLU A 68 -1.94 19.72 25.25
N ARG A 69 -2.33 18.80 24.39
CA ARG A 69 -1.87 18.77 22.99
C ARG A 69 -3.03 18.97 22.04
N PRO A 70 -2.80 19.66 20.89
CA PRO A 70 -3.80 19.76 19.85
C PRO A 70 -4.18 18.36 19.35
N PHE A 71 -5.45 18.20 19.09
CA PHE A 71 -5.98 16.94 18.57
C PHE A 71 -5.73 16.81 17.05
N ALA A 72 -5.96 17.89 16.32
CA ALA A 72 -5.72 17.97 14.89
C ALA A 72 -4.94 19.26 14.57
N THR A 73 -4.02 19.15 13.66
CA THR A 73 -3.18 20.26 13.20
C THR A 73 -3.08 20.23 11.69
N VAL A 74 -3.31 21.35 11.04
CA VAL A 74 -3.10 21.54 9.60
C VAL A 74 -2.27 22.78 9.34
N PRO A 75 -1.37 22.79 8.34
CA PRO A 75 -0.56 23.96 8.04
C PRO A 75 -1.40 25.04 7.39
N LEU A 76 -1.24 26.28 7.87
CA LEU A 76 -1.76 27.47 7.23
C LEU A 76 -0.87 27.91 6.08
N HIS A 77 -1.48 28.33 4.99
CA HIS A 77 -0.80 28.91 3.84
C HIS A 77 -1.13 30.40 3.75
N PRO A 78 -0.13 31.26 3.55
CA PRO A 78 -0.38 32.69 3.30
C PRO A 78 -1.22 32.82 2.03
N SER A 79 -2.43 33.38 2.18
CA SER A 79 -3.33 33.59 1.06
C SER A 79 -4.16 34.84 1.29
N ALA A 80 -4.32 35.66 0.22
CA ALA A 80 -5.28 36.74 0.17
C ALA A 80 -6.70 36.26 -0.09
N GLU A 81 -6.85 35.01 -0.57
CA GLU A 81 -8.15 34.38 -0.78
C GLU A 81 -8.47 33.42 0.35
N PRO A 82 -9.76 33.24 0.70
CA PRO A 82 -10.17 32.25 1.70
C PRO A 82 -9.84 30.85 1.25
N HIS A 83 -9.21 30.07 2.13
CA HIS A 83 -8.90 28.65 1.93
C HIS A 83 -9.63 27.82 2.98
N GLU A 84 -10.19 26.65 2.59
CA GLU A 84 -10.84 25.74 3.51
C GLU A 84 -9.83 24.76 4.11
N TYR A 85 -9.71 24.77 5.42
CA TYR A 85 -8.91 23.86 6.23
C TYR A 85 -9.81 22.84 6.91
N ARG A 86 -9.45 21.56 6.85
CA ARG A 86 -10.21 20.46 7.41
C ARG A 86 -9.44 19.78 8.53
N LEU A 87 -9.98 19.82 9.73
CA LEU A 87 -9.40 19.19 10.93
C LEU A 87 -10.27 18.00 11.33
N GLU A 88 -9.70 16.82 11.41
CA GLU A 88 -10.43 15.58 11.71
C GLU A 88 -10.99 15.61 13.15
N LEU A 89 -12.18 15.06 13.29
CA LEU A 89 -12.86 14.92 14.59
C LEU A 89 -13.09 13.43 14.89
N PRO A 90 -12.46 12.88 15.94
CA PRO A 90 -12.74 11.50 16.35
C PRO A 90 -14.12 11.36 16.94
N PRO A 91 -14.55 10.12 17.12
CA PRO A 91 -15.76 9.82 17.89
C PRO A 91 -15.65 10.40 19.30
N GLY A 92 -16.71 11.06 19.73
CA GLY A 92 -16.73 11.66 21.06
C GLY A 92 -17.94 12.58 21.29
N ARG A 93 -18.06 13.07 22.51
CA ARG A 93 -19.07 14.06 22.91
C ARG A 93 -18.39 15.36 23.28
N TYR A 94 -18.35 16.28 22.34
CA TYR A 94 -17.61 17.54 22.43
C TYR A 94 -18.44 18.61 23.13
N ARG A 95 -17.91 19.16 24.21
CA ARG A 95 -18.52 20.26 24.95
C ARG A 95 -18.02 21.60 24.48
N ARG A 96 -16.73 21.69 24.11
CA ARG A 96 -16.08 22.91 23.64
C ARG A 96 -15.00 22.58 22.64
N PHE A 97 -14.72 23.53 21.78
CA PHE A 97 -13.60 23.47 20.84
C PHE A 97 -12.76 24.74 21.00
N ARG A 98 -11.45 24.57 21.04
CA ARG A 98 -10.48 25.64 20.97
C ARG A 98 -9.81 25.58 19.60
N ILE A 99 -9.80 26.70 18.91
CA ILE A 99 -9.22 26.87 17.58
C ILE A 99 -8.07 27.85 17.72
N ASP A 100 -6.86 27.40 17.39
CA ASP A 100 -5.64 28.18 17.51
C ASP A 100 -5.16 28.53 16.08
N PRO A 101 -5.46 29.74 15.56
CA PRO A 101 -5.17 30.14 14.19
C PRO A 101 -3.70 30.62 14.07
N GLY A 102 -2.76 29.70 14.14
CA GLY A 102 -1.31 29.99 14.07
C GLY A 102 -0.69 30.29 15.43
N THR A 103 0.64 30.44 15.42
CA THR A 103 1.47 30.62 16.64
C THR A 103 2.12 32.00 16.72
N THR A 104 1.74 32.94 15.86
CA THR A 104 2.40 34.25 15.80
C THR A 104 1.40 35.37 15.52
N ARG A 105 1.87 36.62 15.63
CA ARG A 105 1.08 37.78 15.27
C ARG A 105 0.51 37.68 13.85
N GLY A 106 -0.74 38.12 13.68
CA GLY A 106 -1.36 38.18 12.36
C GLY A 106 -2.82 38.54 12.42
N ARG A 107 -3.35 38.95 11.29
CA ARG A 107 -4.78 39.20 11.12
C ARG A 107 -5.39 38.06 10.32
N TYR A 108 -6.29 37.33 10.92
CA TYR A 108 -6.96 36.19 10.33
C TYR A 108 -8.41 36.55 10.01
N THR A 109 -8.87 36.19 8.82
CA THR A 109 -10.26 36.41 8.41
C THR A 109 -10.95 35.08 8.23
N ILE A 110 -11.91 34.75 9.08
CA ILE A 110 -12.70 33.52 9.02
C ILE A 110 -14.04 33.85 8.34
N THR A 111 -14.37 33.13 7.28
CA THR A 111 -15.60 33.34 6.51
C THR A 111 -16.62 32.24 6.71
N ARG A 112 -16.17 31.04 7.13
CA ARG A 112 -17.05 29.93 7.40
C ARG A 112 -16.40 28.99 8.41
N ALA A 113 -17.22 28.41 9.29
CA ALA A 113 -16.84 27.28 10.11
C ALA A 113 -18.02 26.30 10.21
N ALA A 114 -17.75 25.00 10.06
CA ALA A 114 -18.77 23.98 10.14
C ALA A 114 -18.18 22.62 10.51
N ILE A 115 -18.96 21.77 11.14
CA ILE A 115 -18.65 20.35 11.32
C ILE A 115 -19.33 19.60 10.18
N LEU A 116 -18.52 18.93 9.35
CA LEU A 116 -18.94 18.16 8.22
C LEU A 116 -19.01 16.68 8.57
N ALA A 117 -20.02 16.00 8.06
CA ALA A 117 -20.12 14.54 8.09
C ALA A 117 -19.24 13.91 7.00
N PRO A 118 -19.01 12.59 7.04
CA PRO A 118 -18.23 11.86 6.04
C PRO A 118 -18.71 12.02 4.58
N ASP A 119 -19.97 12.34 4.39
CA ASP A 119 -20.59 12.62 3.08
C ASP A 119 -20.52 14.08 2.66
N GLU A 120 -19.71 14.87 3.38
CA GLU A 120 -19.55 16.33 3.20
C GLU A 120 -20.79 17.16 3.55
N SER A 121 -21.85 16.56 4.02
CA SER A 121 -23.02 17.31 4.51
C SER A 121 -22.68 18.07 5.79
N VAL A 122 -23.26 19.28 5.93
CA VAL A 122 -23.09 20.08 7.15
C VAL A 122 -23.90 19.44 8.27
N ARG A 123 -23.20 18.84 9.26
CA ARG A 123 -23.81 18.31 10.46
C ARG A 123 -24.15 19.40 11.48
N THR A 124 -23.23 20.35 11.64
CA THR A 124 -23.38 21.47 12.56
C THR A 124 -22.71 22.69 11.99
N ALA A 125 -23.46 23.73 11.70
CA ALA A 125 -22.89 25.03 11.39
C ALA A 125 -22.28 25.62 12.67
N VAL A 126 -21.11 26.21 12.56
CA VAL A 126 -20.49 27.01 13.65
C VAL A 126 -20.72 28.46 13.36
N PRO A 127 -21.65 29.12 14.06
CA PRO A 127 -21.89 30.56 13.85
C PRO A 127 -20.64 31.35 14.17
N LEU A 128 -20.29 32.31 13.31
CA LEU A 128 -19.08 33.11 13.51
C LEU A 128 -19.16 34.02 14.74
N ASP A 129 -20.37 34.40 15.17
CA ASP A 129 -20.63 35.12 16.39
C ASP A 129 -20.42 34.31 17.66
N ALA A 130 -20.51 32.98 17.55
CA ALA A 130 -20.24 32.03 18.64
C ALA A 130 -18.75 31.74 18.85
N LEU A 131 -17.87 32.20 17.95
CA LEU A 131 -16.43 32.18 18.13
C LEU A 131 -15.98 33.37 18.99
N VAL A 132 -15.51 33.09 20.18
CA VAL A 132 -15.08 34.12 21.12
C VAL A 132 -13.57 34.07 21.38
N PRO A 133 -12.88 35.20 21.54
CA PRO A 133 -11.49 35.21 21.96
C PRO A 133 -11.28 34.51 23.30
N LEU A 134 -10.31 33.65 23.41
CA LEU A 134 -9.94 32.98 24.66
C LEU A 134 -8.61 33.51 25.19
N SER A 135 -7.58 33.57 24.35
CA SER A 135 -6.23 34.00 24.73
C SER A 135 -5.51 34.65 23.55
N GLN A 136 -4.72 35.69 23.80
CA GLN A 136 -3.78 36.37 22.88
C GLN A 136 -4.36 36.69 21.48
N ILE A 137 -5.66 36.93 21.39
CA ILE A 137 -6.33 37.29 20.15
C ILE A 137 -7.50 38.23 20.48
N SER A 138 -7.83 39.16 19.58
CA SER A 138 -8.95 40.10 19.71
C SER A 138 -9.78 40.13 18.44
N VAL A 139 -11.06 40.42 18.58
CA VAL A 139 -11.94 40.64 17.44
C VAL A 139 -11.77 42.08 16.94
N VAL A 140 -11.43 42.22 15.65
CA VAL A 140 -11.30 43.49 14.97
C VAL A 140 -12.60 43.86 14.26
N GLU A 141 -13.22 42.89 13.63
CA GLU A 141 -14.46 43.08 12.88
C GLU A 141 -15.31 41.81 12.98
N ARG A 142 -16.62 41.98 13.07
CA ARG A 142 -17.56 40.87 13.10
C ARG A 142 -18.80 41.22 12.29
N SER A 143 -19.15 40.37 11.34
CA SER A 143 -20.39 40.42 10.57
C SER A 143 -20.95 38.98 10.41
N ASP A 144 -22.10 38.85 9.80
CA ASP A 144 -22.75 37.52 9.62
C ASP A 144 -21.95 36.57 8.73
N ASP A 145 -21.17 37.15 7.80
CA ASP A 145 -20.39 36.41 6.79
C ASP A 145 -18.88 36.42 7.05
N ARG A 146 -18.42 37.22 8.07
CA ARG A 146 -16.99 37.38 8.29
C ARG A 146 -16.65 37.71 9.75
N LEU A 147 -15.64 37.01 10.25
CA LEU A 147 -14.99 37.29 11.52
C LEU A 147 -13.52 37.63 11.28
N VAL A 148 -13.11 38.83 11.58
CA VAL A 148 -11.71 39.28 11.53
C VAL A 148 -11.16 39.31 12.93
N VAL A 149 -10.12 38.58 13.17
CA VAL A 149 -9.41 38.52 14.46
C VAL A 149 -7.94 38.88 14.27
N GLU A 150 -7.35 39.46 15.29
CA GLU A 150 -5.96 39.89 15.28
C GLU A 150 -5.22 39.40 16.51
N ALA A 151 -4.10 38.72 16.28
CA ALA A 151 -3.15 38.35 17.29
C ALA A 151 -2.07 39.43 17.37
N PRO A 152 -1.92 40.15 18.52
CA PRO A 152 -0.99 41.25 18.67
C PRO A 152 0.48 40.80 18.59
N PRO A 153 1.42 41.75 18.40
CA PRO A 153 2.84 41.45 18.45
C PRO A 153 3.24 40.77 19.77
N GLY A 154 4.00 39.66 19.69
CA GLY A 154 4.40 38.89 20.85
C GLY A 154 3.46 37.75 21.19
N SER A 155 2.35 37.58 20.46
CA SER A 155 1.49 36.40 20.62
C SER A 155 2.27 35.13 20.24
N THR A 156 2.14 34.12 21.08
CA THR A 156 2.73 32.80 20.89
C THR A 156 1.66 31.70 20.83
N ASP A 157 0.44 32.01 21.28
CA ASP A 157 -0.66 31.04 21.40
C ASP A 157 -2.02 31.76 21.32
N PRO A 158 -2.39 32.28 20.12
CA PRO A 158 -3.69 32.95 19.93
C PRO A 158 -4.80 31.91 19.87
N GLN A 159 -5.87 32.07 20.67
CA GLN A 159 -6.90 31.07 20.85
C GLN A 159 -8.30 31.64 20.69
N LEU A 160 -9.14 30.91 19.93
CA LEU A 160 -10.59 31.13 19.83
C LEU A 160 -11.33 29.96 20.48
N LEU A 161 -12.43 30.28 21.16
CA LEU A 161 -13.29 29.29 21.81
C LEU A 161 -14.63 29.22 21.09
N TYR A 162 -15.06 27.99 20.81
CA TYR A 162 -16.41 27.66 20.40
C TYR A 162 -17.09 26.79 21.46
N THR A 163 -18.23 27.23 22.00
CA THR A 163 -19.04 26.45 22.91
C THR A 163 -20.41 26.20 22.27
N PRO A 164 -20.68 25.02 21.73
CA PRO A 164 -21.99 24.71 21.17
C PRO A 164 -23.07 24.69 22.24
N GLN A 165 -24.27 25.16 21.91
CA GLN A 165 -25.42 25.16 22.84
C GLN A 165 -25.79 23.74 23.31
N VAL A 166 -25.63 22.75 22.45
CA VAL A 166 -25.78 21.33 22.75
C VAL A 166 -24.47 20.63 22.38
N PRO A 167 -23.94 19.76 23.25
CA PRO A 167 -22.71 19.04 22.95
C PRO A 167 -22.79 18.31 21.61
N VAL A 168 -21.78 18.51 20.78
CA VAL A 168 -21.68 17.84 19.47
C VAL A 168 -21.30 16.39 19.69
N VAL A 169 -22.13 15.47 19.22
CA VAL A 169 -21.86 14.03 19.30
C VAL A 169 -21.38 13.54 17.95
N ILE A 170 -20.13 13.12 17.89
CA ILE A 170 -19.55 12.38 16.76
C ILE A 170 -19.68 10.90 17.09
N PRO A 171 -20.49 10.14 16.33
CA PRO A 171 -20.70 8.73 16.63
C PRO A 171 -19.41 7.93 16.43
N ALA A 172 -19.19 6.96 17.29
CA ALA A 172 -18.15 5.98 17.06
C ALA A 172 -18.53 5.12 15.85
N HIS A 173 -17.65 5.10 14.84
CA HIS A 173 -17.83 4.27 13.65
C HIS A 173 -17.69 2.77 13.93
N VAL A 174 -18.14 2.27 15.08
CA VAL A 174 -17.78 0.94 15.56
C VAL A 174 -18.63 -0.18 14.97
N LEU A 175 -19.82 0.07 14.42
CA LEU A 175 -20.66 -1.05 13.94
C LEU A 175 -21.57 -0.74 12.74
N ASN A 176 -21.80 0.52 12.36
CA ASN A 176 -22.77 0.84 11.32
C ASN A 176 -22.30 0.65 9.87
N PRO A 177 -20.99 0.75 9.50
CA PRO A 177 -20.56 0.37 8.17
C PRO A 177 -20.11 -1.10 8.07
N VAL A 178 -19.79 -1.78 9.18
CA VAL A 178 -19.26 -3.16 9.13
C VAL A 178 -20.37 -4.17 8.79
N VAL A 179 -21.61 -3.95 9.23
CA VAL A 179 -22.73 -4.85 8.95
C VAL A 179 -23.33 -4.63 7.56
N PRO A 180 -23.63 -3.41 7.09
CA PRO A 180 -24.09 -3.21 5.72
C PRO A 180 -22.99 -3.32 4.66
N ALA A 181 -21.71 -3.06 5.00
CA ALA A 181 -20.63 -3.17 4.03
C ALA A 181 -20.44 -4.59 3.45
N PRO A 182 -20.38 -5.67 4.24
CA PRO A 182 -20.36 -7.03 3.70
C PRO A 182 -21.61 -7.36 2.88
N PHE A 183 -22.78 -6.85 3.29
CA PHE A 183 -24.03 -7.06 2.56
C PHE A 183 -24.03 -6.31 1.23
N MET A 184 -23.57 -5.07 1.23
CA MET A 184 -23.43 -4.25 0.03
C MET A 184 -22.35 -4.81 -0.91
N ILE A 185 -21.21 -5.28 -0.37
CA ILE A 185 -20.19 -6.00 -1.13
C ILE A 185 -20.78 -7.27 -1.75
N ALA A 186 -21.56 -8.04 -1.01
CA ALA A 186 -22.22 -9.23 -1.52
C ALA A 186 -23.24 -8.89 -2.64
N ILE A 187 -24.04 -7.85 -2.47
CA ILE A 187 -25.00 -7.39 -3.49
C ILE A 187 -24.26 -6.93 -4.75
N LEU A 188 -23.24 -6.10 -4.61
CA LEU A 188 -22.45 -5.62 -5.75
C LEU A 188 -21.73 -6.77 -6.44
N TRP A 189 -21.27 -7.75 -5.70
CA TRP A 189 -20.68 -8.97 -6.25
C TRP A 189 -21.72 -9.81 -7.01
N LEU A 190 -22.92 -9.99 -6.47
CA LEU A 190 -24.02 -10.66 -7.16
C LEU A 190 -24.44 -9.91 -8.44
N CYS A 191 -24.49 -8.58 -8.39
CA CYS A 191 -24.70 -7.75 -9.58
C CYS A 191 -23.59 -7.95 -10.61
N GLY A 192 -22.33 -7.97 -10.17
CA GLY A 192 -21.17 -8.27 -11.02
C GLY A 192 -21.27 -9.64 -11.68
N LEU A 193 -21.69 -10.67 -10.93
CA LEU A 193 -21.98 -12.00 -11.49
C LEU A 193 -23.12 -11.97 -12.52
N GLY A 194 -24.15 -11.18 -12.26
CA GLY A 194 -25.25 -10.95 -13.19
C GLY A 194 -24.78 -10.33 -14.51
N VAL A 195 -23.95 -9.29 -14.42
CA VAL A 195 -23.33 -8.64 -15.59
C VAL A 195 -22.46 -9.64 -16.37
N VAL A 196 -21.63 -10.43 -15.69
CA VAL A 196 -20.82 -11.48 -16.34
C VAL A 196 -21.71 -12.49 -17.07
N ARG A 197 -22.82 -12.91 -16.47
CA ARG A 197 -23.78 -13.81 -17.11
C ARG A 197 -24.45 -13.20 -18.34
N VAL A 198 -24.83 -11.92 -18.28
CA VAL A 198 -25.38 -11.21 -19.44
C VAL A 198 -24.33 -11.11 -20.54
N ILE A 199 -23.09 -10.81 -20.20
CA ILE A 199 -21.96 -10.78 -21.15
C ILE A 199 -21.75 -12.19 -21.74
N GLU A 200 -21.72 -13.24 -20.93
CA GLU A 200 -21.59 -14.63 -21.40
C GLU A 200 -22.72 -14.98 -22.38
N MET A 201 -23.99 -14.64 -22.06
CA MET A 201 -25.13 -14.89 -22.94
C MET A 201 -25.04 -14.08 -24.25
N ALA A 202 -24.65 -12.82 -24.18
CA ALA A 202 -24.41 -11.98 -25.33
C ALA A 202 -23.27 -12.50 -26.21
N LEU A 203 -22.20 -13.00 -25.59
CA LEU A 203 -21.03 -13.55 -26.29
C LEU A 203 -21.29 -14.96 -26.87
N HIS A 204 -22.24 -15.74 -26.32
CA HIS A 204 -22.62 -17.04 -26.90
C HIS A 204 -23.22 -16.90 -28.30
N GLY A 205 -23.80 -15.73 -28.60
CA GLY A 205 -24.26 -15.40 -29.97
C GLY A 205 -23.16 -14.80 -30.87
N PHE A 206 -22.02 -14.40 -30.28
CA PHE A 206 -20.89 -13.85 -31.02
C PHE A 206 -19.84 -14.97 -31.22
N GLN A 207 -19.69 -15.40 -32.46
CA GLN A 207 -18.52 -16.20 -32.84
C GLN A 207 -17.30 -15.28 -32.68
N PHE A 208 -16.54 -15.48 -31.59
CA PHE A 208 -15.23 -14.86 -31.47
C PHE A 208 -14.43 -15.19 -32.73
N GLY A 209 -14.02 -14.14 -33.46
CA GLY A 209 -13.36 -14.32 -34.73
C GLY A 209 -12.13 -15.26 -34.63
N PRO A 210 -11.74 -15.88 -35.74
CA PRO A 210 -10.66 -16.91 -35.76
C PRO A 210 -9.33 -16.47 -35.12
N ALA A 211 -9.15 -15.17 -34.95
CA ALA A 211 -7.98 -14.59 -34.28
C ALA A 211 -7.98 -14.84 -32.76
N LEU A 212 -9.14 -14.68 -32.10
CA LEU A 212 -9.26 -14.83 -30.65
C LEU A 212 -9.18 -16.30 -30.22
N THR A 213 -9.79 -17.19 -31.00
CA THR A 213 -9.67 -18.64 -30.80
C THR A 213 -8.24 -19.13 -31.00
N ARG A 214 -7.51 -18.56 -31.98
CA ARG A 214 -6.08 -18.85 -32.16
C ARG A 214 -5.23 -18.34 -31.01
N ALA A 215 -5.52 -17.13 -30.50
CA ALA A 215 -4.82 -16.56 -29.34
C ALA A 215 -5.06 -17.39 -28.08
N ALA A 216 -6.30 -17.80 -27.78
CA ALA A 216 -6.64 -18.66 -26.66
C ALA A 216 -5.91 -20.01 -26.77
N ALA A 217 -5.93 -20.66 -27.94
CA ALA A 217 -5.22 -21.89 -28.19
C ALA A 217 -3.68 -21.72 -28.07
N ALA A 218 -3.13 -20.57 -28.38
CA ALA A 218 -1.71 -20.26 -28.17
C ALA A 218 -1.38 -20.12 -26.69
N CYS A 219 -2.25 -19.48 -25.89
CA CYS A 219 -2.10 -19.39 -24.44
C CYS A 219 -2.14 -20.78 -23.79
N GLU A 220 -3.07 -21.65 -24.19
CA GLU A 220 -3.16 -23.02 -23.69
C GLU A 220 -1.93 -23.88 -24.10
N ARG A 221 -1.38 -23.67 -25.28
CA ARG A 221 -0.14 -24.36 -25.73
C ARG A 221 1.09 -23.90 -24.99
N HIS A 222 1.14 -22.63 -24.58
CA HIS A 222 2.29 -22.00 -23.92
C HIS A 222 1.91 -21.28 -22.62
N PRO A 223 1.39 -22.00 -21.61
CA PRO A 223 0.79 -21.40 -20.42
C PRO A 223 1.74 -20.47 -19.65
N ARG A 224 3.02 -20.86 -19.50
CA ARG A 224 4.03 -20.04 -18.82
C ARG A 224 4.34 -18.75 -19.55
N ARG A 225 4.34 -18.78 -20.91
CA ARG A 225 4.55 -17.57 -21.72
C ARG A 225 3.34 -16.63 -21.61
N ALA A 226 2.13 -17.20 -21.62
CA ALA A 226 0.90 -16.40 -21.44
C ALA A 226 0.90 -15.68 -20.08
N VAL A 227 1.25 -16.39 -19.00
CA VAL A 227 1.42 -15.79 -17.67
C VAL A 227 2.49 -14.69 -17.67
N ALA A 228 3.65 -14.95 -18.30
CA ALA A 228 4.73 -13.96 -18.35
C ALA A 228 4.34 -12.69 -19.12
N VAL A 229 3.71 -12.83 -20.28
CA VAL A 229 3.20 -11.70 -21.06
C VAL A 229 2.17 -10.91 -20.24
N MET A 230 1.24 -11.58 -19.58
CA MET A 230 0.24 -10.94 -18.75
C MET A 230 0.87 -10.18 -17.57
N ALA A 231 1.84 -10.78 -16.88
CA ALA A 231 2.58 -10.11 -15.80
C ALA A 231 3.31 -8.85 -16.29
N VAL A 232 3.96 -8.91 -17.46
CA VAL A 232 4.62 -7.75 -18.07
C VAL A 232 3.59 -6.66 -18.40
N VAL A 233 2.52 -6.99 -19.11
CA VAL A 233 1.47 -6.01 -19.49
C VAL A 233 0.86 -5.38 -18.25
N ALA A 234 0.48 -6.17 -17.26
CA ALA A 234 -0.12 -5.67 -16.02
C ALA A 234 0.85 -4.77 -15.22
N THR A 235 2.14 -5.13 -15.20
CA THR A 235 3.17 -4.29 -14.57
C THR A 235 3.33 -2.97 -15.29
N ILE A 236 3.40 -2.96 -16.62
CA ILE A 236 3.45 -1.71 -17.42
C ILE A 236 2.22 -0.85 -17.13
N VAL A 237 1.02 -1.43 -17.17
CA VAL A 237 -0.23 -0.72 -16.87
C VAL A 237 -0.25 -0.16 -15.45
N SER A 238 0.24 -0.92 -14.46
CA SER A 238 0.27 -0.47 -13.07
C SER A 238 1.36 0.56 -12.76
N THR A 239 2.37 0.70 -13.62
CA THR A 239 3.51 1.62 -13.44
C THR A 239 3.74 2.53 -14.64
N TYR A 240 2.74 2.72 -15.49
CA TYR A 240 2.85 3.51 -16.72
C TYR A 240 3.37 4.94 -16.52
N PRO A 241 3.07 5.67 -15.42
CA PRO A 241 3.62 7.00 -15.25
C PRO A 241 5.14 7.00 -15.09
N VAL A 242 5.69 5.97 -14.45
CA VAL A 242 7.14 5.78 -14.36
C VAL A 242 7.70 5.40 -15.72
N LEU A 243 7.16 4.34 -16.33
CA LEU A 243 7.73 3.75 -17.54
C LEU A 243 7.46 4.55 -18.82
N LEU A 244 6.29 5.20 -18.91
CA LEU A 244 5.86 5.88 -20.15
C LEU A 244 5.87 7.41 -20.04
N LEU A 245 5.68 7.96 -18.83
CA LEU A 245 5.57 9.41 -18.64
C LEU A 245 6.80 10.02 -17.95
N GLY A 246 7.83 9.22 -17.64
CA GLY A 246 9.07 9.69 -17.02
C GLY A 246 8.87 10.28 -15.61
N ARG A 247 7.79 9.92 -14.93
CA ARG A 247 7.55 10.33 -13.53
C ARG A 247 8.32 9.42 -12.58
N SER A 248 8.66 9.94 -11.40
CA SER A 248 9.29 9.14 -10.34
C SER A 248 8.28 8.80 -9.26
N LEU A 249 8.47 7.64 -8.63
CA LEU A 249 7.75 7.22 -7.42
C LEU A 249 8.27 7.95 -6.17
N PHE A 250 9.43 8.58 -6.28
CA PHE A 250 10.06 9.31 -5.20
C PHE A 250 9.77 10.81 -5.33
N THR A 251 9.34 11.41 -4.23
CA THR A 251 9.16 12.85 -4.15
C THR A 251 10.31 13.46 -3.32
N PRO A 252 10.88 14.58 -3.76
CA PRO A 252 11.85 15.33 -2.96
C PRO A 252 11.20 16.03 -1.77
N ASN A 253 9.88 16.10 -1.73
CA ASN A 253 9.15 16.77 -0.67
C ASN A 253 8.93 15.81 0.52
N ILE A 254 9.61 16.10 1.61
CA ILE A 254 9.62 15.27 2.82
C ILE A 254 8.23 15.16 3.48
N GLY A 255 7.32 16.08 3.25
CA GLY A 255 5.94 16.02 3.74
C GLY A 255 4.98 15.28 2.81
N ALA A 256 5.44 14.92 1.63
CA ALA A 256 4.59 14.31 0.62
C ALA A 256 4.54 12.80 0.75
N VAL A 257 3.35 12.28 0.89
CA VAL A 257 3.11 10.85 0.73
C VAL A 257 2.95 10.56 -0.76
N PRO A 258 3.92 9.91 -1.44
CA PRO A 258 3.67 9.47 -2.79
C PRO A 258 2.65 8.34 -2.72
N MET A 259 1.43 8.63 -3.09
CA MET A 259 0.47 7.61 -3.40
C MET A 259 0.69 7.17 -4.84
N LEU A 260 0.84 5.87 -5.08
CA LEU A 260 0.94 5.34 -6.44
C LEU A 260 -0.32 5.66 -7.23
N TYR A 261 -1.42 5.77 -6.52
CA TYR A 261 -2.73 6.07 -7.05
C TYR A 261 -3.24 7.34 -6.39
N GLY A 262 -3.32 8.43 -7.14
CA GLY A 262 -4.10 9.60 -6.80
C GLY A 262 -5.60 9.28 -6.81
N ASP A 263 -6.42 10.22 -7.18
CA ASP A 263 -7.88 10.03 -7.27
C ASP A 263 -8.25 8.82 -8.13
N ALA A 264 -9.29 8.10 -7.68
CA ALA A 264 -9.82 6.96 -8.41
C ALA A 264 -10.16 7.33 -9.88
N PRO A 265 -9.98 6.42 -10.82
CA PRO A 265 -9.70 5.01 -10.67
C PRO A 265 -8.26 4.61 -11.00
N PHE A 266 -7.29 4.89 -10.21
CA PHE A 266 -5.92 4.39 -10.39
C PHE A 266 -4.97 5.26 -11.21
N THR A 267 -5.09 6.57 -11.11
CA THR A 267 -4.05 7.46 -11.66
C THR A 267 -2.86 7.47 -10.70
N PRO A 268 -1.69 6.94 -11.10
CA PRO A 268 -0.50 7.11 -10.28
C PRO A 268 -0.12 8.58 -10.30
N GLY A 269 0.09 9.16 -9.15
CA GLY A 269 0.51 10.55 -9.09
C GLY A 269 0.87 10.99 -7.69
N SER A 270 1.80 11.94 -7.60
CA SER A 270 1.81 12.82 -6.45
C SER A 270 0.55 13.67 -6.55
N THR A 271 -0.27 13.67 -5.54
CA THR A 271 -1.34 14.63 -5.44
C THR A 271 -0.76 15.95 -4.97
N ASP A 272 -1.25 17.08 -5.47
CA ASP A 272 -0.92 18.39 -4.92
C ASP A 272 -1.44 18.57 -3.48
N ARG A 273 -2.19 17.59 -2.98
CA ARG A 273 -2.76 17.47 -1.62
C ARG A 273 -1.83 16.79 -0.61
N LEU A 274 -0.55 16.88 -0.79
CA LEU A 274 0.47 16.12 -0.05
C LEU A 274 0.53 16.44 1.45
N TYR A 275 -0.01 17.56 1.87
CA TYR A 275 -0.07 17.99 3.27
C TYR A 275 -1.43 17.71 3.92
N GLU A 276 -2.45 17.40 3.14
CA GLU A 276 -3.82 17.25 3.63
C GLU A 276 -4.18 15.83 4.05
N ASP A 277 -3.43 14.82 3.60
CA ASP A 277 -3.68 13.43 3.98
C ASP A 277 -2.42 12.72 4.49
N PRO A 278 -2.13 12.81 5.80
CA PRO A 278 -1.01 12.13 6.43
C PRO A 278 -1.22 10.61 6.56
N ARG A 279 -2.35 10.07 6.12
CA ARG A 279 -2.68 8.62 6.20
C ARG A 279 -1.89 7.76 5.22
N GLY A 280 -0.92 8.33 4.58
CA GLY A 280 -0.02 7.57 3.73
C GLY A 280 0.89 6.65 4.50
N SER A 281 1.44 5.73 3.75
CA SER A 281 2.46 4.80 4.19
C SER A 281 3.68 5.51 4.77
N ASP A 282 4.53 4.75 5.42
CA ASP A 282 5.83 5.17 5.95
C ASP A 282 6.69 5.83 4.85
N VAL A 283 6.57 7.14 4.73
CA VAL A 283 7.11 7.98 3.66
C VAL A 283 8.63 8.09 3.73
N TRP A 284 9.17 7.86 4.93
CA TRP A 284 10.53 8.24 5.27
C TRP A 284 11.55 7.16 4.93
N ALA A 285 11.15 5.88 4.92
CA ALA A 285 12.11 4.78 4.86
C ALA A 285 12.89 4.74 3.53
N ALA A 286 12.23 4.95 2.39
CA ALA A 286 12.94 4.95 1.11
C ALA A 286 13.84 6.19 0.94
N ILE A 287 13.33 7.38 1.24
CA ILE A 287 14.08 8.64 1.05
C ILE A 287 15.18 8.79 2.10
N LEU A 288 14.92 8.41 3.35
CA LEU A 288 15.89 8.58 4.44
C LEU A 288 16.89 7.43 4.58
N GLN A 289 16.60 6.26 4.01
CA GLN A 289 17.44 5.07 4.17
C GLN A 289 17.85 4.44 2.84
N ASP A 290 16.92 3.98 1.99
CA ASP A 290 17.25 3.23 0.78
C ASP A 290 18.04 4.09 -0.23
N VAL A 291 17.56 5.29 -0.52
CA VAL A 291 18.23 6.21 -1.48
C VAL A 291 19.61 6.68 -0.95
N PRO A 292 19.77 7.17 0.28
CA PRO A 292 21.08 7.54 0.81
C PRO A 292 22.06 6.36 0.87
N HIS A 293 21.60 5.17 1.27
CA HIS A 293 22.45 3.98 1.26
C HIS A 293 22.89 3.62 -0.16
N SER A 294 22.02 3.75 -1.15
CA SER A 294 22.34 3.50 -2.56
C SER A 294 23.39 4.49 -3.10
N ILE A 295 23.33 5.75 -2.67
CA ILE A 295 24.34 6.76 -3.03
C ILE A 295 25.70 6.37 -2.46
N VAL A 296 25.76 6.05 -1.16
CA VAL A 296 27.01 5.62 -0.51
C VAL A 296 27.59 4.35 -1.15
N GLN A 297 26.73 3.40 -1.52
CA GLN A 297 27.14 2.19 -2.22
C GLN A 297 27.74 2.49 -3.62
N ARG A 298 27.09 3.37 -4.37
CA ARG A 298 27.60 3.79 -5.69
C ARG A 298 28.96 4.47 -5.60
N ASP A 299 29.11 5.39 -4.64
CA ASP A 299 30.35 6.12 -4.44
C ASP A 299 31.50 5.18 -4.04
N ALA A 300 31.23 4.21 -3.17
CA ALA A 300 32.22 3.19 -2.80
C ALA A 300 32.61 2.33 -4.01
N LEU A 301 31.63 1.83 -4.77
CA LEU A 301 31.87 1.01 -5.96
C LEU A 301 32.63 1.79 -7.04
N ALA A 302 32.32 3.08 -7.23
CA ALA A 302 33.05 3.95 -8.17
C ALA A 302 34.53 4.15 -7.77
N GLN A 303 34.84 4.06 -6.50
CA GLN A 303 36.19 4.09 -5.94
C GLN A 303 36.87 2.71 -5.91
N GLY A 304 36.21 1.66 -6.39
CA GLY A 304 36.71 0.28 -6.32
C GLY A 304 36.61 -0.35 -4.94
N GLU A 305 35.88 0.26 -4.01
CA GLU A 305 35.66 -0.25 -2.66
C GLU A 305 34.40 -1.12 -2.58
N ILE A 306 34.44 -2.19 -1.78
CA ILE A 306 33.24 -2.94 -1.42
C ILE A 306 32.47 -2.13 -0.37
N PRO A 307 31.17 -1.82 -0.58
CA PRO A 307 30.39 -0.93 0.29
C PRO A 307 29.96 -1.61 1.61
N LEU A 308 30.95 -1.90 2.48
CA LEU A 308 30.71 -2.56 3.76
C LEU A 308 30.37 -1.57 4.88
N TRP A 309 30.79 -0.31 4.72
CA TRP A 309 30.74 0.69 5.79
C TRP A 309 30.21 2.04 5.29
N ASN A 310 29.22 2.58 5.97
CA ASN A 310 28.75 3.94 5.75
C ASN A 310 29.49 4.91 6.66
N ARG A 311 30.47 5.63 6.12
CA ARG A 311 31.29 6.61 6.83
C ARG A 311 30.62 7.95 7.10
N HIS A 312 29.44 8.18 6.53
CA HIS A 312 28.74 9.47 6.55
C HIS A 312 27.59 9.54 7.58
N ASN A 313 27.36 8.47 8.32
CA ASN A 313 26.25 8.41 9.28
C ASN A 313 26.76 7.98 10.67
N ALA A 314 26.41 8.75 11.71
CA ALA A 314 26.64 8.41 13.13
C ALA A 314 28.10 7.99 13.43
N ALA A 315 29.10 8.75 12.94
CA ALA A 315 30.53 8.45 13.05
C ALA A 315 30.97 7.12 12.39
N GLY A 316 30.14 6.59 11.51
CA GLY A 316 30.37 5.35 10.76
C GLY A 316 29.50 4.20 11.25
N ARG A 317 28.83 3.55 10.29
CA ARG A 317 27.96 2.39 10.58
C ARG A 317 28.18 1.30 9.54
N PRO A 318 28.07 0.01 9.94
CA PRO A 318 28.07 -1.08 8.96
C PRO A 318 26.96 -0.86 7.94
N LEU A 319 27.29 -0.83 6.65
CA LEU A 319 26.30 -0.72 5.58
C LEU A 319 25.74 -2.09 5.22
N TRP A 320 26.62 -3.08 5.19
CA TRP A 320 26.26 -4.46 4.96
C TRP A 320 25.45 -5.00 6.13
N GLY A 321 24.82 -5.43 6.63
CA GLY A 321 24.16 -5.96 7.82
C GLY A 321 23.07 -5.05 8.42
N GLN A 322 22.81 -3.88 7.86
CA GLN A 322 21.72 -3.04 8.36
C GLN A 322 20.33 -3.51 7.92
N GLY A 323 20.26 -4.57 7.10
CA GLY A 323 19.00 -5.10 6.59
C GLY A 323 18.28 -4.20 5.57
N LEU A 324 18.82 -3.03 5.27
CA LEU A 324 18.25 -2.05 4.35
C LEU A 324 19.24 -1.64 3.23
N ALA A 325 20.41 -2.27 3.21
CA ALA A 325 21.40 -1.99 2.17
C ALA A 325 21.14 -2.75 0.86
N PHE A 326 20.39 -3.84 0.91
CA PHE A 326 19.93 -4.66 -0.23
C PHE A 326 21.02 -5.09 -1.23
N LEU A 327 22.31 -4.99 -0.88
CA LEU A 327 23.42 -5.20 -1.81
C LEU A 327 23.43 -6.59 -2.46
N LEU A 328 22.92 -7.60 -1.76
CA LEU A 328 22.81 -8.97 -2.25
C LEU A 328 21.51 -9.25 -3.02
N ASP A 329 20.58 -8.29 -3.07
CA ASP A 329 19.41 -8.40 -3.93
C ASP A 329 19.79 -7.97 -5.36
N PRO A 330 19.70 -8.87 -6.36
CA PRO A 330 20.08 -8.54 -7.73
C PRO A 330 19.25 -7.40 -8.34
N LEU A 331 18.01 -7.19 -7.89
CA LEU A 331 17.17 -6.11 -8.38
C LEU A 331 17.60 -4.74 -7.83
N HIS A 332 18.27 -4.71 -6.69
CA HIS A 332 18.86 -3.50 -6.14
C HIS A 332 20.00 -2.95 -7.01
N TRP A 333 20.68 -3.82 -7.75
CA TRP A 333 21.77 -3.39 -8.64
C TRP A 333 21.29 -2.41 -9.72
N LEU A 334 19.99 -2.41 -10.06
CA LEU A 334 19.42 -1.37 -10.93
C LEU A 334 19.66 0.04 -10.37
N THR A 335 19.60 0.21 -9.06
CA THR A 335 19.88 1.48 -8.38
C THR A 335 21.37 1.86 -8.48
N LEU A 336 22.26 0.87 -8.52
CA LEU A 336 23.70 1.08 -8.50
C LEU A 336 24.28 1.37 -9.90
N VAL A 337 23.69 0.79 -10.96
CA VAL A 337 24.23 0.88 -12.33
C VAL A 337 23.56 1.95 -13.19
N THR A 338 22.38 2.45 -12.83
CA THR A 338 21.71 3.51 -13.60
C THR A 338 22.37 4.87 -13.37
N PRO A 339 22.37 5.78 -14.34
CA PRO A 339 22.98 7.11 -14.18
C PRO A 339 22.39 7.92 -13.03
N ASN A 340 21.08 7.77 -12.77
CA ASN A 340 20.33 8.48 -11.73
C ASN A 340 19.79 7.50 -10.69
N VAL A 341 20.08 7.75 -9.42
CA VAL A 341 19.62 6.90 -8.29
C VAL A 341 18.10 6.85 -8.21
N ALA A 342 17.39 7.95 -8.46
CA ALA A 342 15.92 7.97 -8.44
C ALA A 342 15.36 7.06 -9.54
N LEU A 343 15.86 7.18 -10.78
CA LEU A 343 15.48 6.27 -11.87
C LEU A 343 15.80 4.82 -11.54
N GLY A 344 16.98 4.56 -10.96
CA GLY A 344 17.37 3.21 -10.56
C GLY A 344 16.44 2.63 -9.50
N SER A 345 16.02 3.44 -8.54
CA SER A 345 15.06 3.05 -7.50
C SER A 345 13.66 2.81 -8.09
N ASP A 346 13.22 3.63 -9.03
CA ASP A 346 11.98 3.42 -9.77
C ASP A 346 12.00 2.09 -10.54
N LEU A 347 13.08 1.82 -11.26
CA LEU A 347 13.25 0.56 -12.01
C LEU A 347 13.35 -0.64 -11.10
N LYS A 348 14.04 -0.53 -9.95
CA LYS A 348 14.07 -1.56 -8.90
C LYS A 348 12.65 -1.89 -8.45
N PHE A 349 11.85 -0.87 -8.13
CA PHE A 349 10.47 -1.06 -7.72
C PHE A 349 9.62 -1.76 -8.79
N VAL A 350 9.72 -1.32 -10.05
CA VAL A 350 9.02 -1.94 -11.19
C VAL A 350 9.45 -3.39 -11.38
N ALA A 351 10.74 -3.68 -11.27
CA ALA A 351 11.28 -5.04 -11.40
C ALA A 351 10.78 -5.96 -10.29
N HIS A 352 10.77 -5.51 -9.03
CA HIS A 352 10.20 -6.27 -7.91
C HIS A 352 8.72 -6.58 -8.13
N ARG A 353 7.95 -5.62 -8.61
CA ARG A 353 6.53 -5.79 -8.93
C ARG A 353 6.31 -6.81 -10.05
N LEU A 354 7.14 -6.76 -11.10
CA LEU A 354 7.08 -7.73 -12.21
C LEU A 354 7.42 -9.15 -11.73
N VAL A 355 8.49 -9.30 -10.95
CA VAL A 355 8.90 -10.61 -10.42
C VAL A 355 7.83 -11.18 -9.49
N PHE A 356 7.22 -10.35 -8.66
CA PHE A 356 6.08 -10.76 -7.83
C PHE A 356 4.89 -11.23 -8.67
N ALA A 357 4.46 -10.43 -9.66
CA ALA A 357 3.33 -10.76 -10.53
C ALA A 357 3.53 -12.09 -11.27
N LEU A 358 4.73 -12.29 -11.80
CA LEU A 358 5.11 -13.52 -12.47
C LEU A 358 5.07 -14.73 -11.52
N GLY A 359 5.61 -14.56 -10.31
CA GLY A 359 5.58 -15.61 -9.27
C GLY A 359 4.16 -16.00 -8.87
N VAL A 360 3.27 -15.01 -8.63
CA VAL A 360 1.85 -15.23 -8.29
C VAL A 360 1.14 -15.99 -9.42
N GLY A 361 1.33 -15.55 -10.67
CA GLY A 361 0.75 -16.25 -11.81
C GLY A 361 1.23 -17.69 -11.98
N LEU A 362 2.53 -17.94 -11.75
CA LEU A 362 3.09 -19.30 -11.81
C LEU A 362 2.60 -20.20 -10.66
N VAL A 363 2.43 -19.64 -9.46
CA VAL A 363 1.80 -20.37 -8.34
C VAL A 363 0.36 -20.73 -8.71
N ALA A 364 -0.42 -19.79 -9.22
CA ALA A 364 -1.79 -20.03 -9.66
C ALA A 364 -1.85 -21.09 -10.77
N LEU A 365 -0.91 -21.07 -11.71
CA LEU A 365 -0.82 -22.08 -12.77
C LEU A 365 -0.56 -23.49 -12.21
N VAL A 366 0.34 -23.60 -11.24
CA VAL A 366 0.68 -24.90 -10.61
C VAL A 366 -0.47 -25.44 -9.76
N THR A 367 -1.16 -24.55 -9.04
CA THR A 367 -2.25 -24.96 -8.13
C THR A 367 -3.55 -25.27 -8.85
N THR A 368 -3.89 -24.52 -9.90
CA THR A 368 -5.15 -24.71 -10.64
C THR A 368 -5.01 -25.63 -11.87
N GLY A 369 -3.80 -25.75 -12.42
CA GLY A 369 -3.58 -26.44 -13.69
C GLY A 369 -4.18 -25.72 -14.92
N ALA A 370 -4.73 -24.52 -14.77
CA ALA A 370 -5.45 -23.78 -15.79
C ALA A 370 -4.79 -22.43 -16.10
N VAL A 371 -4.79 -22.05 -17.38
CA VAL A 371 -4.12 -20.83 -17.86
C VAL A 371 -4.90 -19.58 -17.49
N ALA A 372 -6.22 -19.59 -17.63
CA ALA A 372 -7.05 -18.40 -17.38
C ALA A 372 -6.94 -17.89 -15.92
N PRO A 373 -7.11 -18.70 -14.86
CA PRO A 373 -6.88 -18.25 -13.49
C PRO A 373 -5.45 -17.76 -13.24
N ALA A 374 -4.46 -18.37 -13.87
CA ALA A 374 -3.07 -17.97 -13.74
C ALA A 374 -2.80 -16.59 -14.36
N MET A 375 -3.37 -16.31 -15.53
CA MET A 375 -3.30 -15.00 -16.17
C MET A 375 -4.04 -13.93 -15.35
N ILE A 376 -5.22 -14.25 -14.79
CA ILE A 376 -5.96 -13.33 -13.91
C ILE A 376 -5.13 -13.02 -12.66
N ALA A 377 -4.55 -14.03 -12.01
CA ALA A 377 -3.72 -13.85 -10.84
C ALA A 377 -2.48 -12.98 -11.15
N ALA A 378 -1.80 -13.25 -12.27
CA ALA A 378 -0.66 -12.45 -12.72
C ALA A 378 -1.06 -10.99 -13.02
N SER A 379 -2.25 -10.78 -13.61
CA SER A 379 -2.73 -9.43 -13.94
C SER A 379 -3.15 -8.64 -12.70
N ALA A 380 -3.73 -9.28 -11.69
CA ALA A 380 -4.18 -8.63 -10.46
C ALA A 380 -3.04 -8.32 -9.49
N ALA A 381 -1.97 -9.12 -9.49
CA ALA A 381 -0.88 -9.02 -8.54
C ALA A 381 -0.20 -7.63 -8.48
N PRO A 382 0.12 -6.94 -9.60
CA PRO A 382 0.72 -5.61 -9.57
C PRO A 382 -0.16 -4.54 -8.93
N PHE A 383 -1.46 -4.78 -8.84
CA PHE A 383 -2.43 -3.86 -8.23
C PHE A 383 -2.76 -4.22 -6.77
N ALA A 384 -2.05 -5.18 -6.18
CA ALA A 384 -2.23 -5.51 -4.77
C ALA A 384 -2.02 -4.26 -3.90
N GLY A 385 -2.92 -4.02 -2.93
CA GLY A 385 -2.95 -2.81 -2.12
C GLY A 385 -1.62 -2.51 -1.42
N VAL A 386 -0.85 -3.54 -1.03
CA VAL A 386 0.48 -3.38 -0.43
C VAL A 386 1.44 -2.64 -1.37
N TYR A 387 1.40 -2.91 -2.68
CA TYR A 387 2.21 -2.21 -3.67
C TYR A 387 1.68 -0.81 -4.01
N ALA A 388 0.43 -0.52 -3.69
CA ALA A 388 -0.17 0.79 -3.88
C ALA A 388 0.12 1.74 -2.72
N PHE A 389 0.08 1.21 -1.47
CA PHE A 389 0.13 2.03 -0.26
C PHE A 389 1.48 2.00 0.48
N ARG A 390 2.37 1.06 0.15
CA ARG A 390 3.67 0.89 0.82
C ARG A 390 4.85 1.18 -0.10
N LEU A 391 4.70 2.08 -1.07
CA LEU A 391 5.72 2.42 -2.06
C LEU A 391 7.06 2.83 -1.47
N ASN A 392 7.03 3.52 -0.35
CA ASN A 392 8.21 4.06 0.30
C ASN A 392 8.72 3.19 1.45
N HIS A 393 8.13 2.03 1.66
CA HIS A 393 8.58 1.12 2.69
C HIS A 393 9.34 -0.06 2.06
N PRO A 394 10.65 -0.19 2.29
CA PRO A 394 11.44 -1.28 1.70
C PRO A 394 10.97 -2.67 2.11
N GLY A 395 10.16 -2.80 3.17
CA GLY A 395 9.54 -4.06 3.57
C GLY A 395 8.64 -4.70 2.50
N ILE A 396 8.19 -3.96 1.48
CA ILE A 396 7.42 -4.56 0.38
C ILE A 396 8.23 -5.54 -0.46
N PHE A 397 9.55 -5.39 -0.53
CA PHE A 397 10.39 -6.24 -1.35
C PHE A 397 10.44 -7.69 -0.87
N VAL A 398 10.14 -7.95 0.41
CA VAL A 398 9.98 -9.31 0.94
C VAL A 398 8.93 -10.12 0.17
N LEU A 399 7.85 -9.46 -0.28
CA LEU A 399 6.77 -10.12 -1.01
C LEU A 399 7.17 -10.59 -2.40
N THR A 400 8.19 -9.98 -3.00
CA THR A 400 8.66 -10.29 -4.35
C THR A 400 8.97 -11.75 -4.54
N TYR A 401 9.67 -12.34 -3.58
CA TYR A 401 10.15 -13.72 -3.66
C TYR A 401 9.25 -14.74 -2.95
N ALA A 402 8.24 -14.28 -2.18
CA ALA A 402 7.32 -15.17 -1.46
C ALA A 402 6.61 -16.18 -2.36
N PRO A 403 6.01 -15.80 -3.52
CA PRO A 403 5.40 -16.78 -4.41
C PRO A 403 6.41 -17.77 -5.03
N TRP A 404 7.67 -17.37 -5.20
CA TRP A 404 8.72 -18.27 -5.70
C TRP A 404 9.12 -19.31 -4.67
N ILE A 405 9.13 -18.96 -3.40
CA ILE A 405 9.33 -19.89 -2.29
C ILE A 405 8.19 -20.93 -2.27
N LEU A 406 6.92 -20.46 -2.37
CA LEU A 406 5.77 -21.38 -2.47
C LEU A 406 5.89 -22.30 -3.70
N LEU A 407 6.30 -21.77 -4.84
CA LEU A 407 6.55 -22.56 -6.03
C LEU A 407 7.65 -23.63 -5.81
N GLY A 408 8.70 -23.29 -5.06
CA GLY A 408 9.75 -24.21 -4.63
C GLY A 408 9.20 -25.35 -3.78
N TRP A 409 8.37 -25.02 -2.79
CA TRP A 409 7.70 -25.99 -1.95
C TRP A 409 6.75 -26.92 -2.74
N PHE A 410 5.95 -26.37 -3.67
CA PHE A 410 5.07 -27.19 -4.51
C PHE A 410 5.84 -28.11 -5.44
N ARG A 411 6.96 -27.65 -6.01
CA ARG A 411 7.87 -28.51 -6.79
C ARG A 411 8.47 -29.61 -5.94
N LEU A 412 8.84 -29.30 -4.69
CA LEU A 412 9.38 -30.27 -3.76
C LEU A 412 8.31 -31.31 -3.36
N ALA A 413 7.08 -30.87 -3.10
CA ALA A 413 5.95 -31.75 -2.82
C ALA A 413 5.61 -32.67 -3.99
N ALA A 414 5.80 -32.24 -5.23
CA ALA A 414 5.56 -33.00 -6.44
C ALA A 414 6.75 -33.89 -6.86
N ALA A 415 7.94 -33.73 -6.27
CA ALA A 415 9.15 -34.42 -6.69
C ALA A 415 9.07 -35.95 -6.44
N THR A 416 9.35 -36.74 -7.48
CA THR A 416 9.28 -38.21 -7.44
C THR A 416 10.64 -38.88 -7.27
N ASP A 417 11.71 -38.24 -7.76
CA ASP A 417 13.07 -38.77 -7.72
C ASP A 417 14.06 -37.85 -7.00
N ALA A 418 15.28 -38.34 -6.78
CA ALA A 418 16.32 -37.56 -6.06
C ALA A 418 16.77 -36.32 -6.82
N ARG A 419 16.81 -36.35 -8.15
CA ARG A 419 17.24 -35.23 -8.99
C ARG A 419 16.19 -34.09 -8.96
N GLN A 420 14.90 -34.45 -9.04
CA GLN A 420 13.82 -33.47 -8.90
C GLN A 420 13.81 -32.86 -7.52
N ARG A 421 14.00 -33.63 -6.44
CA ARG A 421 14.10 -33.15 -5.06
C ARG A 421 15.25 -32.15 -4.90
N ALA A 422 16.44 -32.52 -5.41
CA ALA A 422 17.61 -31.64 -5.33
C ALA A 422 17.40 -30.31 -6.07
N ARG A 423 16.82 -30.36 -7.28
CA ARG A 423 16.49 -29.12 -8.05
C ARG A 423 15.45 -28.28 -7.35
N ALA A 424 14.42 -28.88 -6.78
CA ALA A 424 13.38 -28.16 -6.05
C ALA A 424 13.93 -27.54 -4.75
N ALA A 425 14.78 -28.27 -4.02
CA ALA A 425 15.46 -27.78 -2.83
C ALA A 425 16.42 -26.63 -3.13
N LEU A 426 17.19 -26.72 -4.22
CA LEU A 426 18.06 -25.64 -4.68
C LEU A 426 17.22 -24.41 -5.05
N PHE A 427 16.13 -24.58 -5.79
CA PHE A 427 15.23 -23.48 -6.16
C PHE A 427 14.62 -22.83 -4.92
N LEU A 428 14.20 -23.63 -3.93
CA LEU A 428 13.69 -23.16 -2.64
C LEU A 428 14.77 -22.37 -1.88
N ALA A 429 16.01 -22.88 -1.82
CA ALA A 429 17.12 -22.22 -1.18
C ALA A 429 17.42 -20.86 -1.82
N VAL A 430 17.55 -20.82 -3.16
CA VAL A 430 17.82 -19.58 -3.89
C VAL A 430 16.71 -18.55 -3.67
N SER A 431 15.43 -18.96 -3.80
CA SER A 431 14.30 -18.04 -3.60
C SER A 431 14.24 -17.51 -2.17
N SER A 432 14.55 -18.35 -1.17
CA SER A 432 14.57 -17.95 0.24
C SER A 432 15.76 -17.03 0.56
N ALA A 433 16.93 -17.27 -0.03
CA ALA A 433 18.09 -16.40 0.09
C ALA A 433 17.81 -15.03 -0.53
N LEU A 434 17.21 -14.98 -1.72
CA LEU A 434 16.81 -13.74 -2.37
C LEU A 434 15.80 -12.95 -1.53
N LEU A 435 14.84 -13.62 -0.89
CA LEU A 435 13.91 -12.97 0.04
C LEU A 435 14.66 -12.33 1.20
N LEU A 436 15.59 -13.04 1.83
CA LEU A 436 16.42 -12.52 2.92
C LEU A 436 17.27 -11.32 2.48
N CYS A 437 17.81 -11.36 1.27
CA CYS A 437 18.66 -10.28 0.74
C CYS A 437 17.84 -9.02 0.34
N ALA A 438 16.57 -9.20 0.00
CA ALA A 438 15.66 -8.11 -0.40
C ALA A 438 14.80 -7.58 0.75
N ALA A 439 14.86 -8.21 1.93
CA ALA A 439 13.98 -7.90 3.05
C ALA A 439 14.72 -7.24 4.20
N ASN A 440 13.98 -6.44 4.97
CA ASN A 440 14.35 -6.15 6.33
C ASN A 440 14.31 -7.47 7.14
N PRO A 441 15.28 -7.76 8.03
CA PRO A 441 15.31 -8.98 8.83
C PRO A 441 14.01 -9.27 9.59
N LYS A 442 13.36 -8.23 10.10
CA LYS A 442 12.06 -8.32 10.77
C LYS A 442 10.97 -8.89 9.84
N ASP A 443 10.89 -8.38 8.62
CA ASP A 443 9.85 -8.79 7.66
C ASP A 443 10.14 -10.21 7.14
N ALA A 444 11.41 -10.57 6.98
CA ALA A 444 11.83 -11.94 6.63
C ALA A 444 11.49 -12.93 7.76
N ALA A 445 11.75 -12.55 9.03
CA ALA A 445 11.46 -13.37 10.20
C ALA A 445 9.96 -13.68 10.38
N ILE A 446 9.08 -12.83 9.88
CA ILE A 446 7.63 -13.06 9.88
C ILE A 446 7.23 -13.92 8.67
N THR A 447 7.76 -13.60 7.50
CA THR A 447 7.30 -14.19 6.23
C THR A 447 7.80 -15.62 6.02
N LEU A 448 9.09 -15.88 6.30
CA LEU A 448 9.68 -17.20 6.05
C LEU A 448 9.06 -18.35 6.86
N PRO A 449 8.78 -18.20 8.18
CA PRO A 449 8.11 -19.25 8.94
C PRO A 449 6.70 -19.54 8.42
N GLY A 450 5.94 -18.51 8.02
CA GLY A 450 4.62 -18.67 7.42
C GLY A 450 4.67 -19.48 6.11
N LEU A 451 5.62 -19.16 5.24
CA LEU A 451 5.85 -19.88 3.98
C LEU A 451 6.35 -21.30 4.22
N ALA A 452 7.21 -21.51 5.21
CA ALA A 452 7.71 -22.83 5.60
C ALA A 452 6.60 -23.71 6.16
N LEU A 453 5.70 -23.15 6.98
CA LEU A 453 4.53 -23.87 7.49
C LEU A 453 3.60 -24.29 6.34
N ALA A 454 3.25 -23.35 5.45
CA ALA A 454 2.43 -23.65 4.27
C ALA A 454 3.06 -24.73 3.38
N GLY A 455 4.36 -24.61 3.14
CA GLY A 455 5.13 -25.58 2.37
C GLY A 455 5.19 -26.95 3.02
N THR A 456 5.40 -27.00 4.33
CA THR A 456 5.39 -28.26 5.11
C THR A 456 4.03 -28.95 4.99
N ILE A 457 2.93 -28.20 5.14
CA ILE A 457 1.57 -28.71 4.95
C ILE A 457 1.41 -29.28 3.53
N ALA A 458 1.88 -28.57 2.50
CA ALA A 458 1.82 -29.03 1.12
C ALA A 458 2.59 -30.35 0.91
N VAL A 459 3.78 -30.50 1.51
CA VAL A 459 4.55 -31.76 1.46
C VAL A 459 3.83 -32.87 2.21
N LEU A 460 3.28 -32.61 3.40
CA LEU A 460 2.55 -33.62 4.19
C LEU A 460 1.26 -34.07 3.50
N ALA A 461 0.57 -33.16 2.82
CA ALA A 461 -0.63 -33.45 2.03
C ALA A 461 -0.32 -34.12 0.67
N SER A 462 0.95 -34.15 0.24
CA SER A 462 1.33 -34.66 -1.07
C SER A 462 1.21 -36.19 -1.14
N ARG A 463 1.09 -36.71 -2.38
CA ARG A 463 1.07 -38.15 -2.64
C ARG A 463 2.44 -38.77 -2.36
N GLY A 464 2.45 -40.03 -1.91
CA GLY A 464 3.67 -40.82 -1.63
C GLY A 464 3.67 -41.40 -0.22
N SER A 465 4.68 -42.22 0.06
CA SER A 465 4.89 -42.81 1.38
C SER A 465 5.37 -41.79 2.40
N TRP A 466 5.23 -42.08 3.71
CA TRP A 466 5.80 -41.26 4.76
C TRP A 466 7.33 -41.09 4.62
N ARG A 467 7.99 -42.12 4.09
CA ARG A 467 9.43 -42.08 3.80
C ARG A 467 9.76 -41.06 2.70
N ASP A 468 8.92 -40.93 1.68
CA ASP A 468 9.11 -39.95 0.61
C ASP A 468 8.85 -38.51 1.12
N ARG A 469 7.81 -38.33 1.94
CA ARG A 469 7.54 -37.04 2.61
C ARG A 469 8.70 -36.63 3.52
N GLY A 470 9.24 -37.58 4.30
CA GLY A 470 10.42 -37.36 5.15
C GLY A 470 11.65 -36.96 4.32
N ARG A 471 11.91 -37.60 3.17
CA ARG A 471 13.02 -37.21 2.28
C ARG A 471 12.84 -35.80 1.68
N ARG A 472 11.60 -35.41 1.36
CA ARG A 472 11.27 -34.06 0.87
C ARG A 472 11.48 -33.02 1.96
N LEU A 473 10.99 -33.24 3.17
CA LEU A 473 11.21 -32.35 4.32
C LEU A 473 12.70 -32.27 4.70
N PHE A 474 13.44 -33.36 4.64
CA PHE A 474 14.88 -33.35 4.85
C PHE A 474 15.60 -32.47 3.81
N ALA A 475 15.22 -32.60 2.52
CA ALA A 475 15.78 -31.76 1.47
C ALA A 475 15.42 -30.26 1.67
N ALA A 476 14.23 -29.94 2.19
CA ALA A 476 13.86 -28.59 2.58
C ALA A 476 14.69 -28.09 3.77
N GLY A 477 14.94 -28.94 4.76
CA GLY A 477 15.81 -28.64 5.90
C GLY A 477 17.24 -28.29 5.47
N LEU A 478 17.81 -29.10 4.55
CA LEU A 478 19.13 -28.81 3.96
C LEU A 478 19.13 -27.49 3.19
N ALA A 479 18.05 -27.20 2.44
CA ALA A 479 17.89 -25.90 1.77
C ALA A 479 17.89 -24.75 2.80
N GLY A 480 17.17 -24.89 3.92
CA GLY A 480 17.14 -23.92 5.01
C GLY A 480 18.53 -23.69 5.62
N VAL A 481 19.27 -24.76 5.92
CA VAL A 481 20.65 -24.63 6.41
C VAL A 481 21.55 -23.91 5.40
N ALA A 482 21.45 -24.24 4.11
CA ALA A 482 22.21 -23.56 3.07
C ALA A 482 21.87 -22.07 2.99
N VAL A 483 20.59 -21.70 3.11
CA VAL A 483 20.14 -20.30 3.15
C VAL A 483 20.78 -19.56 4.32
N ILE A 484 20.71 -20.12 5.54
CA ILE A 484 21.30 -19.52 6.74
C ILE A 484 22.79 -19.28 6.54
N LEU A 485 23.53 -20.27 6.02
CA LEU A 485 24.98 -20.16 5.83
C LEU A 485 25.34 -19.11 4.76
N VAL A 486 24.66 -19.13 3.61
CA VAL A 486 24.96 -18.22 2.50
C VAL A 486 24.58 -16.78 2.81
N THR A 487 23.51 -16.57 3.58
CA THR A 487 23.06 -15.23 3.95
C THR A 487 23.61 -14.75 5.31
N ALA A 488 24.47 -15.54 5.94
CA ALA A 488 25.07 -15.23 7.24
C ALA A 488 25.65 -13.80 7.34
N PRO A 489 26.38 -13.28 6.33
CA PRO A 489 26.91 -11.92 6.40
C PRO A 489 25.83 -10.84 6.48
N HIS A 490 24.59 -11.16 6.05
CA HIS A 490 23.49 -10.21 6.02
C HIS A 490 22.78 -10.06 7.38
N TRP A 491 22.79 -11.10 8.21
CA TRP A 491 22.00 -11.12 9.45
C TRP A 491 22.83 -11.33 10.73
N LEU A 492 24.08 -11.83 10.65
CA LEU A 492 24.94 -12.05 11.81
C LEU A 492 25.22 -10.79 12.63
N ILE A 493 25.15 -9.63 11.99
CA ILE A 493 25.39 -8.34 12.67
C ILE A 493 24.24 -7.96 13.62
N PHE A 494 23.10 -8.65 13.55
CA PHE A 494 21.95 -8.43 14.42
C PHE A 494 21.92 -9.37 15.64
N LEU A 495 22.85 -10.33 15.70
CA LEU A 495 23.05 -11.25 16.83
C LEU A 495 24.18 -10.76 17.73
#